data_c2fa83501e5161309b5682e6701c69af
#
_entry.id   c2fa83501e5161309b5682e6701c69af
#
_cell.length_a   1.000
_cell.length_b   1.000
_cell.length_c   1.000
_cell.angle_alpha   90.00
_cell.angle_beta   90.00
_cell.angle_gamma   90.00
#
_symmetry.space_group_name_H-M   'P 1'
#
loop_
_entity.id
_entity.type
_entity.pdbx_description
1 polymer ?
#
loop_
_entity_poly.entity_id
_entity_poly.type
_entity_poly.pdbx_seq_one_letter_code
_entity_poly.pdbx_strand_id
1 'polypeptide(L)'
;MAKVFISHSSNDKDIILLFKDIILKAGIGLSDEEIFFTSSPETGVPVGGNIPEYIKQKLMDCDFAFLLISESYKKSEVCLNEMGAAMVLGKRLIPVVLYNYAFDKVGWLIDHSLCVRIDHEERLDEIRDLFTEIGQGTKTSVWNSARNKFILELSHFGRKEEAQEIKGLLDYQIEIENNQNVYKESIDKLNSLISDCRDKAQNLIEAHNASSDIQERKKLLSELASVLNNWAAQMDRLIPLVSTSLEASLKAVEGILDLPTVSSEEKDGWIREITSFQRQCMENKQTLETSRYVILSQTDMVTEQILAKNKVLKGYDSLLAAYQYFIDRISDVVGLNNTVCSFTI
;
A
#
# COMPACT_ATOMS: atom_id res chain seq x y z
N MET A 1 6.75 -45.10 2.27
CA MET A 1 5.78 -44.09 1.86
C MET A 1 6.52 -42.80 1.66
N ALA A 2 6.19 -42.03 0.62
CA ALA A 2 6.88 -40.80 0.29
C ALA A 2 6.54 -39.70 1.32
N LYS A 3 7.55 -38.97 1.76
CA LYS A 3 7.40 -37.82 2.65
C LYS A 3 7.47 -36.52 1.84
N VAL A 4 6.57 -35.62 2.16
CA VAL A 4 6.39 -34.34 1.47
C VAL A 4 6.70 -33.18 2.40
N PHE A 5 7.51 -32.25 1.93
CA PHE A 5 7.73 -30.96 2.55
C PHE A 5 6.95 -29.89 1.73
N ILE A 6 6.17 -29.03 2.40
CA ILE A 6 5.47 -27.93 1.75
C ILE A 6 6.05 -26.59 2.24
N SER A 7 6.79 -25.91 1.35
CA SER A 7 7.25 -24.55 1.55
C SER A 7 6.21 -23.57 1.01
N HIS A 8 5.79 -22.63 1.83
CA HIS A 8 4.71 -21.66 1.51
C HIS A 8 4.81 -20.39 2.36
N SER A 9 4.23 -19.31 1.87
CA SER A 9 4.02 -18.10 2.68
C SER A 9 2.82 -18.28 3.63
N SER A 10 2.92 -17.74 4.84
CA SER A 10 1.81 -17.73 5.79
C SER A 10 0.57 -17.00 5.29
N ASN A 11 0.74 -16.04 4.36
CA ASN A 11 -0.37 -15.31 3.74
C ASN A 11 -1.23 -16.19 2.81
N ASP A 12 -0.66 -17.29 2.30
CA ASP A 12 -1.33 -18.20 1.37
C ASP A 12 -1.93 -19.43 2.09
N LYS A 13 -1.97 -19.42 3.43
CA LYS A 13 -2.29 -20.58 4.26
C LYS A 13 -3.60 -21.28 3.87
N ASP A 14 -4.65 -20.55 3.56
CA ASP A 14 -5.96 -21.13 3.31
C ASP A 14 -5.98 -21.95 2.01
N ILE A 15 -5.38 -21.44 0.94
CA ILE A 15 -5.25 -22.16 -0.33
C ILE A 15 -4.32 -23.37 -0.21
N ILE A 16 -3.31 -23.28 0.63
CA ILE A 16 -2.37 -24.34 0.88
C ILE A 16 -3.03 -25.49 1.67
N LEU A 17 -3.86 -25.17 2.65
CA LEU A 17 -4.65 -26.16 3.38
C LEU A 17 -5.61 -26.88 2.44
N LEU A 18 -6.25 -26.15 1.51
CA LEU A 18 -7.09 -26.74 0.49
C LEU A 18 -6.32 -27.74 -0.38
N PHE A 19 -5.15 -27.36 -0.88
CA PHE A 19 -4.25 -28.21 -1.66
C PHE A 19 -3.81 -29.44 -0.86
N LYS A 20 -3.35 -29.25 0.38
CA LYS A 20 -2.92 -30.34 1.27
C LYS A 20 -4.04 -31.34 1.50
N ASP A 21 -5.21 -30.88 1.90
CA ASP A 21 -6.29 -31.76 2.35
C ASP A 21 -7.00 -32.48 1.17
N ILE A 22 -7.19 -31.80 0.04
CA ILE A 22 -7.91 -32.36 -1.09
C ILE A 22 -6.97 -33.08 -2.06
N ILE A 23 -5.85 -32.47 -2.45
CA ILE A 23 -4.94 -33.07 -3.44
C ILE A 23 -4.05 -34.10 -2.79
N LEU A 24 -3.28 -33.72 -1.75
CA LEU A 24 -2.29 -34.63 -1.18
C LEU A 24 -2.91 -35.72 -0.31
N LYS A 25 -3.87 -35.39 0.55
CA LYS A 25 -4.49 -36.39 1.44
C LYS A 25 -5.60 -37.17 0.74
N ALA A 26 -6.66 -36.51 0.28
CA ALA A 26 -7.79 -37.24 -0.32
C ALA A 26 -7.48 -37.79 -1.71
N GLY A 27 -6.73 -37.06 -2.54
CA GLY A 27 -6.40 -37.43 -3.92
C GLY A 27 -5.27 -38.45 -4.01
N ILE A 28 -4.12 -38.19 -3.39
CA ILE A 28 -2.95 -39.09 -3.43
C ILE A 28 -2.98 -40.11 -2.32
N GLY A 29 -3.60 -39.82 -1.17
CA GLY A 29 -3.73 -40.73 -0.05
C GLY A 29 -2.60 -40.61 0.98
N LEU A 30 -1.95 -39.44 1.07
CA LEU A 30 -0.94 -39.17 2.10
C LEU A 30 -1.62 -38.97 3.47
N SER A 31 -0.95 -39.43 4.52
CA SER A 31 -1.33 -39.16 5.90
C SER A 31 -0.70 -37.82 6.40
N ASP A 32 -1.21 -37.30 7.50
CA ASP A 32 -0.63 -36.08 8.12
C ASP A 32 0.83 -36.29 8.57
N GLU A 33 1.23 -37.50 8.92
CA GLU A 33 2.60 -37.85 9.31
C GLU A 33 3.58 -37.81 8.12
N GLU A 34 3.08 -37.97 6.89
CA GLU A 34 3.85 -37.96 5.65
C GLU A 34 3.97 -36.54 5.07
N ILE A 35 3.18 -35.59 5.55
CA ILE A 35 3.17 -34.21 5.07
C ILE A 35 3.74 -33.28 6.15
N PHE A 36 4.90 -32.70 5.86
CA PHE A 36 5.44 -31.64 6.69
C PHE A 36 4.99 -30.27 6.17
N PHE A 37 4.32 -29.53 7.04
CA PHE A 37 3.72 -28.24 6.74
C PHE A 37 4.02 -27.27 7.90
N THR A 38 4.85 -26.27 7.68
CA THR A 38 5.41 -25.39 8.73
C THR A 38 4.37 -24.63 9.54
N SER A 39 3.21 -24.31 8.94
CA SER A 39 2.11 -23.57 9.60
C SER A 39 1.12 -24.47 10.36
N SER A 40 1.35 -25.78 10.45
CA SER A 40 0.48 -26.68 11.21
C SER A 40 0.84 -26.65 12.70
N PRO A 41 -0.15 -26.48 13.62
CA PRO A 41 0.08 -26.63 15.05
C PRO A 41 0.56 -28.05 15.45
N GLU A 42 0.19 -29.06 14.66
CA GLU A 42 0.45 -30.48 14.95
C GLU A 42 1.80 -30.98 14.40
N THR A 43 2.27 -30.37 13.30
CA THR A 43 3.54 -30.75 12.65
C THR A 43 4.58 -29.62 12.69
N GLY A 44 4.26 -28.51 13.35
CA GLY A 44 5.11 -27.33 13.48
C GLY A 44 6.29 -27.54 14.41
N VAL A 45 7.15 -26.54 14.50
CA VAL A 45 8.34 -26.56 15.36
C VAL A 45 7.91 -26.64 16.82
N PRO A 46 8.47 -27.58 17.63
CA PRO A 46 8.19 -27.64 19.06
C PRO A 46 8.55 -26.33 19.76
N VAL A 47 7.78 -25.95 20.77
CA VAL A 47 8.04 -24.75 21.58
C VAL A 47 9.46 -24.81 22.16
N GLY A 48 10.29 -23.79 21.89
CA GLY A 48 11.68 -23.72 22.32
C GLY A 48 12.69 -24.44 21.43
N GLY A 49 12.25 -25.04 20.32
CA GLY A 49 13.11 -25.68 19.33
C GLY A 49 13.88 -24.69 18.45
N ASN A 50 15.03 -25.12 17.91
CA ASN A 50 15.78 -24.39 16.90
C ASN A 50 15.06 -24.53 15.55
N ILE A 51 14.34 -23.49 15.14
CA ILE A 51 13.51 -23.48 13.90
C ILE A 51 14.33 -23.85 12.65
N PRO A 52 15.48 -23.21 12.36
CA PRO A 52 16.29 -23.55 11.19
C PRO A 52 16.75 -25.03 11.15
N GLU A 53 17.18 -25.56 12.28
CA GLU A 53 17.66 -26.97 12.33
C GLU A 53 16.49 -27.95 12.16
N TYR A 54 15.32 -27.64 12.70
CA TYR A 54 14.14 -28.48 12.53
C TYR A 54 13.65 -28.49 11.06
N ILE A 55 13.58 -27.34 10.42
CA ILE A 55 13.23 -27.24 8.98
C ILE A 55 14.24 -28.01 8.13
N LYS A 56 15.55 -27.84 8.39
CA LYS A 56 16.61 -28.55 7.69
C LYS A 56 16.44 -30.07 7.83
N GLN A 57 16.17 -30.57 9.04
CA GLN A 57 15.94 -32.01 9.27
C GLN A 57 14.75 -32.52 8.47
N LYS A 58 13.63 -31.78 8.44
CA LYS A 58 12.44 -32.15 7.65
C LYS A 58 12.69 -32.13 6.15
N LEU A 59 13.46 -31.16 5.66
CA LEU A 59 13.93 -31.14 4.27
C LEU A 59 14.83 -32.33 3.95
N MET A 60 15.73 -32.72 4.85
CA MET A 60 16.56 -33.90 4.66
C MET A 60 15.76 -35.21 4.61
N ASP A 61 14.70 -35.30 5.38
CA ASP A 61 13.84 -36.48 5.51
C ASP A 61 12.76 -36.60 4.42
N CYS A 62 12.49 -35.54 3.64
CA CYS A 62 11.47 -35.58 2.59
C CYS A 62 11.98 -36.14 1.28
N ASP A 63 11.08 -36.76 0.48
CA ASP A 63 11.33 -37.23 -0.89
C ASP A 63 11.00 -36.12 -1.91
N PHE A 64 9.93 -35.36 -1.64
CA PHE A 64 9.43 -34.26 -2.47
C PHE A 64 9.36 -32.96 -1.68
N ALA A 65 9.74 -31.86 -2.32
CA ALA A 65 9.55 -30.52 -1.78
C ALA A 65 8.62 -29.72 -2.72
N PHE A 66 7.40 -29.47 -2.28
CA PHE A 66 6.46 -28.57 -2.95
C PHE A 66 6.78 -27.14 -2.59
N LEU A 67 7.00 -26.30 -3.61
CA LEU A 67 7.22 -24.87 -3.46
C LEU A 67 5.97 -24.15 -3.97
N LEU A 68 5.15 -23.63 -3.06
CA LEU A 68 3.88 -23.00 -3.42
C LEU A 68 4.11 -21.50 -3.65
N ILE A 69 4.32 -21.15 -4.91
CA ILE A 69 4.87 -19.87 -5.35
C ILE A 69 3.76 -18.85 -5.57
N SER A 70 3.86 -17.75 -4.84
CA SER A 70 3.00 -16.55 -4.91
C SER A 70 3.84 -15.28 -4.82
N GLU A 71 3.22 -14.14 -4.91
CA GLU A 71 3.86 -12.85 -4.61
C GLU A 71 4.39 -12.81 -3.16
N SER A 72 3.59 -13.30 -2.19
CA SER A 72 3.97 -13.38 -0.78
C SER A 72 5.13 -14.36 -0.56
N TYR A 73 5.16 -15.47 -1.29
CA TYR A 73 6.27 -16.42 -1.26
C TYR A 73 7.59 -15.78 -1.69
N LYS A 74 7.58 -15.03 -2.78
CA LYS A 74 8.76 -14.35 -3.33
C LYS A 74 9.28 -13.21 -2.45
N LYS A 75 8.42 -12.60 -1.64
CA LYS A 75 8.79 -11.58 -0.66
C LYS A 75 9.27 -12.16 0.68
N SER A 76 9.11 -13.48 0.91
CA SER A 76 9.48 -14.14 2.16
C SER A 76 10.92 -14.67 2.13
N GLU A 77 11.81 -14.08 2.93
CA GLU A 77 13.19 -14.56 3.09
C GLU A 77 13.24 -16.02 3.56
N VAL A 78 12.32 -16.45 4.42
CA VAL A 78 12.23 -17.82 4.90
C VAL A 78 11.94 -18.78 3.75
N CYS A 79 10.93 -18.48 2.92
CA CYS A 79 10.56 -19.31 1.77
C CYS A 79 11.70 -19.41 0.74
N LEU A 80 12.40 -18.31 0.47
CA LEU A 80 13.53 -18.30 -0.44
C LEU A 80 14.70 -19.11 0.11
N ASN A 81 14.97 -19.07 1.42
CA ASN A 81 15.99 -19.88 2.07
C ASN A 81 15.63 -21.37 2.06
N GLU A 82 14.36 -21.74 2.30
CA GLU A 82 13.87 -23.12 2.20
C GLU A 82 14.02 -23.66 0.78
N MET A 83 13.65 -22.88 -0.23
CA MET A 83 13.83 -23.22 -1.65
C MET A 83 15.32 -23.48 -1.97
N GLY A 84 16.21 -22.57 -1.59
CA GLY A 84 17.65 -22.73 -1.81
C GLY A 84 18.21 -23.96 -1.10
N ALA A 85 17.80 -24.21 0.14
CA ALA A 85 18.20 -25.38 0.90
C ALA A 85 17.73 -26.69 0.25
N ALA A 86 16.48 -26.76 -0.21
CA ALA A 86 15.93 -27.92 -0.90
C ALA A 86 16.67 -28.23 -2.22
N MET A 87 17.06 -27.18 -2.97
CA MET A 87 17.88 -27.30 -4.18
C MET A 87 19.26 -27.89 -3.87
N VAL A 88 19.98 -27.37 -2.88
CA VAL A 88 21.32 -27.83 -2.50
C VAL A 88 21.29 -29.27 -1.98
N LEU A 89 20.21 -29.64 -1.28
CA LEU A 89 20.03 -31.02 -0.79
C LEU A 89 19.63 -32.02 -1.89
N GLY A 90 19.47 -31.57 -3.14
CA GLY A 90 19.13 -32.43 -4.28
C GLY A 90 17.73 -33.05 -4.16
N LYS A 91 16.80 -32.38 -3.48
CA LYS A 91 15.42 -32.85 -3.34
C LYS A 91 14.65 -32.72 -4.65
N ARG A 92 13.69 -33.61 -4.87
CA ARG A 92 12.78 -33.50 -6.03
C ARG A 92 11.84 -32.32 -5.79
N LEU A 93 12.16 -31.17 -6.42
CA LEU A 93 11.37 -29.94 -6.29
C LEU A 93 10.17 -29.99 -7.22
N ILE A 94 9.01 -29.62 -6.69
CA ILE A 94 7.77 -29.47 -7.43
C ILE A 94 7.26 -28.02 -7.22
N PRO A 95 7.64 -27.09 -8.13
CA PRO A 95 7.16 -25.72 -8.06
C PRO A 95 5.68 -25.68 -8.46
N VAL A 96 4.81 -25.23 -7.55
CA VAL A 96 3.39 -25.06 -7.78
C VAL A 96 3.07 -23.57 -7.75
N VAL A 97 2.71 -23.02 -8.90
CA VAL A 97 2.40 -21.60 -9.06
C VAL A 97 0.93 -21.36 -8.75
N LEU A 98 0.66 -20.46 -7.80
CA LEU A 98 -0.71 -20.11 -7.43
C LEU A 98 -1.43 -19.38 -8.57
N TYR A 99 -2.76 -19.44 -8.61
CA TYR A 99 -3.58 -18.98 -9.72
C TYR A 99 -3.44 -17.48 -10.05
N ASN A 100 -3.11 -16.66 -9.05
CA ASN A 100 -2.96 -15.20 -9.17
C ASN A 100 -1.51 -14.75 -9.42
N TYR A 101 -0.57 -15.68 -9.66
CA TYR A 101 0.84 -15.35 -9.88
C TYR A 101 1.28 -15.67 -11.31
N ALA A 102 1.90 -14.69 -11.98
CA ALA A 102 2.32 -14.84 -13.37
C ALA A 102 3.60 -15.66 -13.50
N PHE A 103 3.68 -16.54 -14.53
CA PHE A 103 4.81 -17.45 -14.75
C PHE A 103 6.15 -16.73 -14.99
N ASP A 104 6.13 -15.60 -15.66
CA ASP A 104 7.30 -14.77 -15.95
C ASP A 104 7.96 -14.19 -14.70
N LYS A 105 7.20 -14.10 -13.60
CA LYS A 105 7.70 -13.63 -12.30
C LYS A 105 8.34 -14.73 -11.44
N VAL A 106 8.24 -15.99 -11.83
CA VAL A 106 8.78 -17.12 -11.04
C VAL A 106 10.30 -17.03 -10.86
N GLY A 107 11.02 -16.54 -11.87
CA GLY A 107 12.45 -16.25 -11.80
C GLY A 107 13.34 -17.41 -12.24
N TRP A 108 14.58 -17.12 -12.59
CA TRP A 108 15.51 -18.00 -13.29
C TRP A 108 15.91 -19.30 -12.53
N LEU A 109 15.87 -19.27 -11.20
CA LEU A 109 16.22 -20.46 -10.39
C LEU A 109 15.24 -21.62 -10.58
N ILE A 110 14.05 -21.35 -11.09
CA ILE A 110 12.97 -22.33 -11.26
C ILE A 110 12.68 -22.58 -12.76
N ASP A 111 13.24 -21.77 -13.67
CA ASP A 111 13.03 -21.86 -15.12
C ASP A 111 13.35 -23.23 -15.73
N HIS A 112 14.25 -23.99 -15.11
CA HIS A 112 14.64 -25.34 -15.56
C HIS A 112 13.77 -26.44 -14.94
N SER A 113 12.83 -26.12 -14.09
CA SER A 113 11.94 -27.05 -13.41
C SER A 113 10.54 -27.01 -14.01
N LEU A 114 9.87 -28.15 -14.04
CA LEU A 114 8.47 -28.23 -14.47
C LEU A 114 7.59 -27.54 -13.42
N CYS A 115 7.16 -26.29 -13.70
CA CYS A 115 6.21 -25.59 -12.86
C CYS A 115 4.79 -26.10 -13.11
N VAL A 116 4.07 -26.40 -12.03
CA VAL A 116 2.67 -26.80 -12.05
C VAL A 116 1.80 -25.60 -11.73
N ARG A 117 0.85 -25.26 -12.62
CA ARG A 117 -0.23 -24.33 -12.26
C ARG A 117 -1.25 -25.03 -11.38
N ILE A 118 -1.54 -24.44 -10.21
CA ILE A 118 -2.46 -25.03 -9.23
C ILE A 118 -3.90 -25.15 -9.74
N ASP A 119 -4.29 -24.33 -10.70
CA ASP A 119 -5.62 -24.22 -11.30
C ASP A 119 -5.77 -25.03 -12.62
N HIS A 120 -4.73 -25.77 -13.05
CA HIS A 120 -4.77 -26.55 -14.25
C HIS A 120 -4.90 -28.05 -13.94
N GLU A 121 -6.01 -28.66 -14.37
CA GLU A 121 -6.31 -30.09 -14.11
C GLU A 121 -5.21 -31.04 -14.61
N GLU A 122 -4.74 -30.82 -15.85
CA GLU A 122 -3.71 -31.65 -16.48
C GLU A 122 -2.38 -31.61 -15.70
N ARG A 123 -2.04 -30.44 -15.15
CA ARG A 123 -0.83 -30.27 -14.34
C ARG A 123 -0.95 -30.91 -12.96
N LEU A 124 -2.16 -30.95 -12.39
CA LEU A 124 -2.42 -31.71 -11.17
C LEU A 124 -2.31 -33.22 -11.42
N ASP A 125 -2.73 -33.70 -12.60
CA ASP A 125 -2.56 -35.11 -12.98
C ASP A 125 -1.09 -35.52 -13.06
N GLU A 126 -0.18 -34.63 -13.50
CA GLU A 126 1.27 -34.88 -13.47
C GLU A 126 1.78 -35.06 -12.03
N ILE A 127 1.26 -34.32 -11.04
CA ILE A 127 1.61 -34.57 -9.63
C ILE A 127 1.20 -36.00 -9.22
N ARG A 128 -0.01 -36.42 -9.56
CA ARG A 128 -0.47 -37.77 -9.28
C ARG A 128 0.46 -38.83 -9.89
N ASP A 129 0.86 -38.64 -11.14
CA ASP A 129 1.69 -39.58 -11.85
C ASP A 129 3.03 -39.75 -11.18
N LEU A 130 3.64 -38.68 -10.65
CA LEU A 130 4.88 -38.74 -9.86
C LEU A 130 4.77 -39.67 -8.64
N PHE A 131 3.63 -39.67 -7.95
CA PHE A 131 3.40 -40.55 -6.81
C PHE A 131 3.06 -41.98 -7.24
N THR A 132 2.38 -42.14 -8.36
CA THR A 132 2.08 -43.46 -8.93
C THR A 132 3.34 -44.21 -9.34
N GLU A 133 4.36 -43.51 -9.90
CA GLU A 133 5.65 -44.08 -10.25
C GLU A 133 6.39 -44.74 -9.07
N ILE A 134 6.15 -44.21 -7.85
CA ILE A 134 6.77 -44.78 -6.63
C ILE A 134 5.80 -45.71 -5.86
N GLY A 135 4.74 -46.16 -6.54
CA GLY A 135 3.77 -47.10 -5.98
C GLY A 135 2.81 -46.51 -4.94
N GLN A 136 2.66 -45.20 -4.94
CA GLN A 136 1.75 -44.50 -4.02
C GLN A 136 0.65 -43.81 -4.81
N GLY A 137 -0.59 -43.89 -4.35
CA GLY A 137 -1.74 -43.23 -4.97
C GLY A 137 -3.07 -43.92 -4.66
N THR A 138 -4.12 -43.25 -4.97
CA THR A 138 -5.50 -43.75 -4.84
C THR A 138 -6.02 -44.30 -6.17
N LYS A 139 -7.21 -44.92 -6.13
CA LYS A 139 -7.91 -45.31 -7.36
C LYS A 139 -8.20 -44.05 -8.21
N THR A 140 -8.13 -44.22 -9.55
CA THR A 140 -8.37 -43.09 -10.49
C THR A 140 -9.68 -42.38 -10.26
N SER A 141 -10.75 -43.10 -9.84
CA SER A 141 -12.04 -42.46 -9.51
C SER A 141 -11.98 -41.56 -8.28
N VAL A 142 -11.19 -41.93 -7.27
CA VAL A 142 -10.97 -41.15 -6.05
C VAL A 142 -10.16 -39.87 -6.40
N TRP A 143 -9.08 -40.06 -7.17
CA TRP A 143 -8.30 -38.93 -7.66
C TRP A 143 -9.13 -37.93 -8.44
N ASN A 144 -9.88 -38.39 -9.46
CA ASN A 144 -10.71 -37.48 -10.28
C ASN A 144 -11.73 -36.72 -9.44
N SER A 145 -12.36 -37.40 -8.45
CA SER A 145 -13.29 -36.74 -7.54
C SER A 145 -12.60 -35.68 -6.69
N ALA A 146 -11.41 -35.96 -6.15
CA ALA A 146 -10.64 -35.02 -5.34
C ALA A 146 -10.16 -33.83 -6.19
N ARG A 147 -9.57 -34.07 -7.38
CA ARG A 147 -9.14 -33.03 -8.29
C ARG A 147 -10.28 -32.10 -8.70
N ASN A 148 -11.41 -32.66 -9.14
CA ASN A 148 -12.56 -31.84 -9.54
C ASN A 148 -13.12 -31.02 -8.39
N LYS A 149 -13.19 -31.59 -7.18
CA LYS A 149 -13.57 -30.86 -5.97
C LYS A 149 -12.58 -29.72 -5.70
N PHE A 150 -11.28 -29.98 -5.79
CA PHE A 150 -10.26 -28.96 -5.57
C PHE A 150 -10.40 -27.78 -6.52
N ILE A 151 -10.52 -28.04 -7.83
CA ILE A 151 -10.71 -26.98 -8.84
C ILE A 151 -11.96 -26.15 -8.58
N LEU A 152 -13.05 -26.82 -8.17
CA LEU A 152 -14.29 -26.11 -7.82
C LEU A 152 -14.10 -25.20 -6.59
N GLU A 153 -13.53 -25.72 -5.51
CA GLU A 153 -13.26 -24.94 -4.29
C GLU A 153 -12.28 -23.79 -4.56
N LEU A 154 -11.23 -24.03 -5.35
CA LEU A 154 -10.28 -23.03 -5.77
C LEU A 154 -10.95 -21.88 -6.54
N SER A 155 -11.89 -22.21 -7.44
CA SER A 155 -12.66 -21.21 -8.18
C SER A 155 -13.57 -20.36 -7.29
N HIS A 156 -14.07 -20.92 -6.21
CA HIS A 156 -14.84 -20.19 -5.20
C HIS A 156 -13.93 -19.29 -4.36
N PHE A 157 -12.73 -19.75 -4.04
CA PHE A 157 -11.72 -19.00 -3.31
C PHE A 157 -11.27 -17.77 -4.11
N GLY A 158 -10.93 -17.95 -5.38
CA GLY A 158 -10.55 -16.85 -6.29
C GLY A 158 -11.63 -15.79 -6.42
N ARG A 159 -12.91 -16.19 -6.61
CA ARG A 159 -14.03 -15.24 -6.66
C ARG A 159 -14.24 -14.47 -5.35
N LYS A 160 -13.96 -15.08 -4.21
CA LYS A 160 -14.07 -14.43 -2.90
C LYS A 160 -12.95 -13.38 -2.71
N GLU A 161 -11.73 -13.71 -3.10
CA GLU A 161 -10.62 -12.76 -3.08
C GLU A 161 -10.87 -11.58 -4.02
N GLU A 162 -11.27 -11.85 -5.26
CA GLU A 162 -11.60 -10.83 -6.26
C GLU A 162 -12.73 -9.89 -5.78
N ALA A 163 -13.78 -10.44 -5.15
CA ALA A 163 -14.85 -9.65 -4.56
C ALA A 163 -14.36 -8.79 -3.37
N GLN A 164 -13.42 -9.30 -2.60
CA GLN A 164 -12.85 -8.60 -1.45
C GLN A 164 -11.91 -7.47 -1.90
N GLU A 165 -11.15 -7.67 -2.97
CA GLU A 165 -10.29 -6.66 -3.58
C GLU A 165 -11.11 -5.55 -4.26
N ILE A 166 -12.17 -5.90 -5.00
CA ILE A 166 -13.10 -4.93 -5.60
C ILE A 166 -13.72 -4.05 -4.50
N LYS A 167 -14.12 -4.65 -3.38
CA LYS A 167 -14.62 -3.90 -2.23
C LYS A 167 -13.54 -2.97 -1.67
N GLY A 168 -12.32 -3.45 -1.50
CA GLY A 168 -11.20 -2.63 -1.04
C GLY A 168 -10.92 -1.44 -1.96
N LEU A 169 -10.94 -1.64 -3.27
CA LEU A 169 -10.81 -0.57 -4.25
C LEU A 169 -11.91 0.48 -4.11
N LEU A 170 -13.16 0.04 -3.96
CA LEU A 170 -14.31 0.94 -3.78
C LEU A 170 -14.19 1.74 -2.47
N ASP A 171 -13.78 1.10 -1.39
CA ASP A 171 -13.57 1.74 -0.09
C ASP A 171 -12.49 2.85 -0.20
N TYR A 172 -11.38 2.60 -0.87
CA TYR A 172 -10.35 3.62 -1.14
C TYR A 172 -10.85 4.76 -2.02
N GLN A 173 -11.62 4.48 -3.07
CA GLN A 173 -12.19 5.52 -3.93
C GLN A 173 -13.14 6.45 -3.16
N ILE A 174 -13.99 5.90 -2.31
CA ILE A 174 -14.89 6.67 -1.43
C ILE A 174 -14.07 7.52 -0.45
N GLU A 175 -13.01 6.98 0.12
CA GLU A 175 -12.12 7.72 1.03
C GLU A 175 -11.44 8.89 0.33
N ILE A 176 -10.95 8.70 -0.89
CA ILE A 176 -10.36 9.77 -1.72
C ILE A 176 -11.39 10.87 -1.98
N GLU A 177 -12.60 10.53 -2.44
CA GLU A 177 -13.66 11.50 -2.74
C GLU A 177 -14.05 12.34 -1.50
N ASN A 178 -14.23 11.68 -0.36
CA ASN A 178 -14.55 12.35 0.89
C ASN A 178 -13.44 13.34 1.32
N ASN A 179 -12.20 12.93 1.25
CA ASN A 179 -11.07 13.77 1.62
C ASN A 179 -10.83 14.91 0.63
N GLN A 180 -11.05 14.69 -0.68
CA GLN A 180 -11.00 15.76 -1.69
C GLN A 180 -12.06 16.83 -1.44
N ASN A 181 -13.26 16.44 -1.02
CA ASN A 181 -14.31 17.39 -0.67
C ASN A 181 -13.92 18.25 0.55
N VAL A 182 -13.39 17.62 1.62
CA VAL A 182 -12.88 18.33 2.80
C VAL A 182 -11.74 19.29 2.44
N TYR A 183 -10.81 18.83 1.61
CA TYR A 183 -9.71 19.65 1.10
C TYR A 183 -10.23 20.88 0.35
N LYS A 184 -11.10 20.67 -0.63
CA LYS A 184 -11.67 21.73 -1.47
C LYS A 184 -12.40 22.77 -0.63
N GLU A 185 -13.30 22.36 0.27
CA GLU A 185 -14.00 23.28 1.16
C GLU A 185 -13.04 24.06 2.06
N SER A 186 -11.99 23.42 2.54
CA SER A 186 -11.00 24.06 3.42
C SER A 186 -10.16 25.07 2.66
N ILE A 187 -9.76 24.79 1.43
CA ILE A 187 -9.03 25.71 0.55
C ILE A 187 -9.90 26.88 0.12
N ASP A 188 -11.17 26.64 -0.22
CA ASP A 188 -12.10 27.73 -0.57
C ASP A 188 -12.31 28.67 0.61
N LYS A 189 -12.45 28.15 1.83
CA LYS A 189 -12.52 28.96 3.07
C LYS A 189 -11.22 29.73 3.32
N LEU A 190 -10.05 29.11 3.10
CA LEU A 190 -8.75 29.78 3.22
C LEU A 190 -8.62 30.93 2.22
N ASN A 191 -8.98 30.72 0.97
CA ASN A 191 -8.90 31.74 -0.07
C ASN A 191 -9.83 32.94 0.23
N SER A 192 -11.06 32.65 0.65
CA SER A 192 -11.99 33.68 1.08
C SER A 192 -11.45 34.48 2.28
N LEU A 193 -10.90 33.77 3.28
CA LEU A 193 -10.31 34.38 4.45
C LEU A 193 -9.13 35.29 4.13
N ILE A 194 -8.25 34.83 3.20
CA ILE A 194 -7.09 35.63 2.72
C ILE A 194 -7.59 36.91 2.02
N SER A 195 -8.58 36.80 1.13
CA SER A 195 -9.14 37.96 0.44
C SER A 195 -9.80 38.94 1.40
N ASP A 196 -10.67 38.47 2.29
CA ASP A 196 -11.36 39.31 3.27
C ASP A 196 -10.40 40.03 4.22
N CYS A 197 -9.36 39.33 4.67
CA CYS A 197 -8.33 39.93 5.53
C CYS A 197 -7.55 41.01 4.80
N ARG A 198 -7.13 40.74 3.55
CA ARG A 198 -6.41 41.71 2.72
C ARG A 198 -7.24 42.97 2.51
N ASP A 199 -8.49 42.84 2.11
CA ASP A 199 -9.35 43.97 1.78
C ASP A 199 -9.64 44.83 3.03
N LYS A 200 -9.92 44.20 4.17
CA LYS A 200 -10.09 44.89 5.46
C LYS A 200 -8.80 45.55 5.91
N ALA A 201 -7.68 44.88 5.81
CA ALA A 201 -6.39 45.48 6.21
C ALA A 201 -6.03 46.67 5.32
N GLN A 202 -6.26 46.59 4.00
CA GLN A 202 -6.01 47.67 3.06
C GLN A 202 -6.86 48.90 3.41
N ASN A 203 -8.17 48.74 3.62
CA ASN A 203 -9.06 49.81 3.98
C ASN A 203 -8.67 50.51 5.30
N LEU A 204 -8.27 49.75 6.31
CA LEU A 204 -7.79 50.29 7.59
C LEU A 204 -6.46 51.03 7.45
N ILE A 205 -5.53 50.58 6.62
CA ILE A 205 -4.26 51.25 6.33
C ILE A 205 -4.53 52.59 5.61
N GLU A 206 -5.39 52.60 4.60
CA GLU A 206 -5.76 53.82 3.87
C GLU A 206 -6.42 54.84 4.79
N ALA A 207 -7.38 54.43 5.61
CA ALA A 207 -8.01 55.29 6.60
C ALA A 207 -6.99 55.86 7.63
N HIS A 208 -6.08 55.01 8.12
CA HIS A 208 -5.02 55.45 9.03
C HIS A 208 -4.10 56.49 8.39
N ASN A 209 -3.73 56.33 7.12
CA ASN A 209 -2.87 57.29 6.42
C ASN A 209 -3.59 58.61 6.10
N ALA A 210 -4.91 58.59 5.93
CA ALA A 210 -5.72 59.76 5.65
C ALA A 210 -6.06 60.60 6.91
N SER A 211 -6.07 59.99 8.11
CA SER A 211 -6.41 60.67 9.36
C SER A 211 -5.25 61.49 9.90
N SER A 212 -5.54 62.72 10.33
CA SER A 212 -4.62 63.59 11.06
C SER A 212 -4.79 63.53 12.60
N ASP A 213 -5.87 62.88 13.08
CA ASP A 213 -6.14 62.68 14.51
C ASP A 213 -5.37 61.49 15.08
N ILE A 214 -4.55 61.77 16.10
CA ILE A 214 -3.71 60.77 16.76
C ILE A 214 -4.56 59.69 17.46
N GLN A 215 -5.70 60.01 18.01
CA GLN A 215 -6.56 59.06 18.71
C GLN A 215 -7.26 58.14 17.71
N GLU A 216 -7.75 58.68 16.61
CA GLU A 216 -8.33 57.91 15.51
C GLU A 216 -7.29 56.97 14.87
N ARG A 217 -6.09 57.44 14.61
CA ARG A 217 -4.99 56.59 14.10
C ARG A 217 -4.67 55.43 15.03
N LYS A 218 -4.61 55.65 16.36
CA LYS A 218 -4.42 54.55 17.33
C LYS A 218 -5.56 53.56 17.31
N LYS A 219 -6.79 53.99 17.18
CA LYS A 219 -7.97 53.12 17.08
C LYS A 219 -7.89 52.24 15.83
N LEU A 220 -7.62 52.81 14.66
CA LEU A 220 -7.47 52.10 13.40
C LEU A 220 -6.35 51.03 13.43
N LEU A 221 -5.23 51.33 14.09
CA LEU A 221 -4.14 50.38 14.29
C LEU A 221 -4.56 49.19 15.19
N SER A 222 -5.35 49.46 16.25
CA SER A 222 -5.89 48.39 17.11
C SER A 222 -6.90 47.51 16.36
N GLU A 223 -7.73 48.09 15.51
CA GLU A 223 -8.66 47.36 14.64
C GLU A 223 -7.90 46.50 13.64
N LEU A 224 -6.84 47.02 13.02
CA LEU A 224 -5.98 46.24 12.12
C LEU A 224 -5.34 45.04 12.83
N ALA A 225 -4.80 45.24 14.04
CA ALA A 225 -4.25 44.14 14.83
C ALA A 225 -5.30 43.08 15.17
N SER A 226 -6.55 43.47 15.44
CA SER A 226 -7.68 42.56 15.67
C SER A 226 -8.00 41.72 14.42
N VAL A 227 -8.07 42.36 13.24
CA VAL A 227 -8.28 41.66 11.96
C VAL A 227 -7.21 40.63 11.71
N LEU A 228 -5.92 40.98 11.87
CA LEU A 228 -4.78 40.08 11.67
C LEU A 228 -4.76 38.91 12.68
N ASN A 229 -5.10 39.17 13.95
CA ASN A 229 -5.20 38.12 14.98
C ASN A 229 -6.34 37.15 14.70
N ASN A 230 -7.50 37.61 14.27
CA ASN A 230 -8.62 36.75 13.90
C ASN A 230 -8.29 35.90 12.70
N TRP A 231 -7.63 36.48 11.71
CA TRP A 231 -7.17 35.76 10.54
C TRP A 231 -6.19 34.60 10.94
N ALA A 232 -5.18 34.90 11.76
CA ALA A 232 -4.22 33.88 12.22
C ALA A 232 -4.93 32.76 12.99
N ALA A 233 -5.88 33.04 13.84
CA ALA A 233 -6.64 32.04 14.58
C ALA A 233 -7.49 31.12 13.68
N GLN A 234 -7.99 31.63 12.57
CA GLN A 234 -8.73 30.84 11.59
C GLN A 234 -7.79 29.97 10.74
N MET A 235 -6.60 30.49 10.36
CA MET A 235 -5.56 29.72 9.70
C MET A 235 -5.13 28.51 10.55
N ASP A 236 -4.92 28.70 11.84
CA ASP A 236 -4.55 27.63 12.78
C ASP A 236 -5.60 26.51 12.86
N ARG A 237 -6.86 26.77 12.50
CA ARG A 237 -7.93 25.76 12.44
C ARG A 237 -8.04 25.09 11.08
N LEU A 238 -7.82 25.80 9.99
CA LEU A 238 -8.02 25.29 8.63
C LEU A 238 -6.83 24.51 8.10
N ILE A 239 -5.59 24.91 8.44
CA ILE A 239 -4.38 24.25 7.96
C ILE A 239 -4.33 22.76 8.34
N PRO A 240 -4.64 22.34 9.59
CA PRO A 240 -4.69 20.93 9.94
C PRO A 240 -5.70 20.13 9.11
N LEU A 241 -6.86 20.71 8.76
CA LEU A 241 -7.86 20.03 7.94
C LEU A 241 -7.35 19.78 6.53
N VAL A 242 -6.69 20.77 5.92
CA VAL A 242 -6.03 20.61 4.61
C VAL A 242 -4.98 19.50 4.68
N SER A 243 -4.10 19.53 5.69
CA SER A 243 -3.03 18.55 5.84
C SER A 243 -3.56 17.14 6.03
N THR A 244 -4.52 16.96 6.92
CA THR A 244 -5.08 15.64 7.23
C THR A 244 -5.81 15.04 6.04
N SER A 245 -6.61 15.84 5.31
CA SER A 245 -7.36 15.35 4.16
C SER A 245 -6.45 14.96 2.99
N LEU A 246 -5.37 15.70 2.77
CA LEU A 246 -4.38 15.35 1.74
C LEU A 246 -3.62 14.07 2.09
N GLU A 247 -3.15 13.92 3.33
CA GLU A 247 -2.46 12.72 3.78
C GLU A 247 -3.35 11.47 3.66
N ALA A 248 -4.62 11.57 4.05
CA ALA A 248 -5.57 10.47 3.92
C ALA A 248 -5.81 10.10 2.44
N SER A 249 -5.97 11.10 1.56
CA SER A 249 -6.09 10.85 0.12
C SER A 249 -4.86 10.15 -0.47
N LEU A 250 -3.64 10.57 -0.10
CA LEU A 250 -2.41 9.94 -0.57
C LEU A 250 -2.30 8.49 -0.10
N LYS A 251 -2.62 8.20 1.17
CA LYS A 251 -2.64 6.83 1.69
C LYS A 251 -3.64 5.94 0.97
N ALA A 252 -4.81 6.47 0.63
CA ALA A 252 -5.80 5.73 -0.13
C ALA A 252 -5.31 5.44 -1.56
N VAL A 253 -4.63 6.38 -2.22
CA VAL A 253 -3.99 6.15 -3.53
C VAL A 253 -2.88 5.11 -3.42
N GLU A 254 -2.00 5.18 -2.42
CA GLU A 254 -0.99 4.13 -2.15
C GLU A 254 -1.64 2.76 -2.02
N GLY A 255 -2.74 2.67 -1.24
CA GLY A 255 -3.52 1.43 -1.12
C GLY A 255 -4.06 0.90 -2.46
N ILE A 256 -4.55 1.76 -3.34
CA ILE A 256 -4.98 1.38 -4.70
C ILE A 256 -3.80 0.87 -5.54
N LEU A 257 -2.66 1.56 -5.50
CA LEU A 257 -1.48 1.17 -6.26
C LEU A 257 -0.91 -0.18 -5.83
N ASP A 258 -1.11 -0.58 -4.57
CA ASP A 258 -0.69 -1.87 -4.03
C ASP A 258 -1.66 -3.02 -4.37
N LEU A 259 -2.89 -2.74 -4.82
CA LEU A 259 -3.85 -3.78 -5.18
C LEU A 259 -3.40 -4.55 -6.43
N PRO A 260 -3.34 -5.90 -6.38
CA PRO A 260 -2.93 -6.72 -7.52
C PRO A 260 -3.95 -6.73 -8.66
N THR A 261 -5.23 -6.49 -8.37
CA THR A 261 -6.32 -6.45 -9.36
C THR A 261 -6.36 -5.17 -10.18
N VAL A 262 -5.72 -4.10 -9.73
CA VAL A 262 -5.63 -2.83 -10.47
C VAL A 262 -4.61 -2.97 -11.59
N SER A 263 -5.04 -2.81 -12.83
CA SER A 263 -4.19 -2.92 -14.01
C SER A 263 -3.09 -1.85 -14.05
N SER A 264 -2.00 -2.11 -14.77
CA SER A 264 -0.94 -1.11 -14.97
C SER A 264 -1.46 0.19 -15.57
N GLU A 265 -2.42 0.13 -16.49
CA GLU A 265 -3.01 1.31 -17.12
C GLU A 265 -3.81 2.17 -16.12
N GLU A 266 -4.55 1.53 -15.23
CA GLU A 266 -5.27 2.20 -14.15
C GLU A 266 -4.32 2.81 -13.13
N LYS A 267 -3.25 2.09 -12.74
CA LYS A 267 -2.19 2.60 -11.87
C LYS A 267 -1.51 3.83 -12.47
N ASP A 268 -1.18 3.78 -13.76
CA ASP A 268 -0.64 4.94 -14.48
C ASP A 268 -1.64 6.10 -14.52
N GLY A 269 -2.94 5.82 -14.57
CA GLY A 269 -4.00 6.80 -14.43
C GLY A 269 -3.91 7.56 -13.09
N TRP A 270 -3.87 6.83 -11.99
CA TRP A 270 -3.73 7.40 -10.65
C TRP A 270 -2.43 8.20 -10.48
N ILE A 271 -1.31 7.67 -10.98
CA ILE A 271 -0.01 8.37 -10.96
C ILE A 271 -0.09 9.70 -11.72
N ARG A 272 -0.73 9.74 -12.90
CA ARG A 272 -0.93 11.00 -13.64
C ARG A 272 -1.78 12.00 -12.84
N GLU A 273 -2.81 11.53 -12.16
CA GLU A 273 -3.72 12.37 -11.39
C GLU A 273 -3.00 13.01 -10.19
N ILE A 274 -2.29 12.21 -9.38
CA ILE A 274 -1.51 12.74 -8.26
C ILE A 274 -0.35 13.64 -8.70
N THR A 275 0.27 13.37 -9.85
CA THR A 275 1.32 14.24 -10.42
C THR A 275 0.73 15.59 -10.87
N SER A 276 -0.47 15.59 -11.44
CA SER A 276 -1.18 16.84 -11.78
C SER A 276 -1.50 17.64 -10.52
N PHE A 277 -1.94 16.97 -9.47
CA PHE A 277 -2.21 17.60 -8.18
C PHE A 277 -0.92 18.15 -7.52
N GLN A 278 0.20 17.44 -7.62
CA GLN A 278 1.50 17.93 -7.17
C GLN A 278 1.87 19.27 -7.83
N ARG A 279 1.65 19.39 -9.14
CA ARG A 279 1.89 20.65 -9.87
C ARG A 279 1.05 21.78 -9.31
N GLN A 280 -0.23 21.52 -9.04
CA GLN A 280 -1.13 22.53 -8.43
C GLN A 280 -0.64 22.94 -7.03
N CYS A 281 -0.14 22.01 -6.23
CA CYS A 281 0.47 22.30 -4.94
C CYS A 281 1.70 23.21 -5.08
N MET A 282 2.53 23.00 -6.09
CA MET A 282 3.70 23.87 -6.38
C MET A 282 3.27 25.30 -6.74
N GLU A 283 2.26 25.44 -7.59
CA GLU A 283 1.71 26.74 -7.99
C GLU A 283 1.11 27.50 -6.80
N ASN A 284 0.33 26.80 -5.97
CA ASN A 284 -0.25 27.37 -4.74
C ASN A 284 0.84 27.81 -3.76
N LYS A 285 1.89 26.99 -3.58
CA LYS A 285 3.04 27.32 -2.74
C LYS A 285 3.72 28.61 -3.22
N GLN A 286 3.98 28.74 -4.51
CA GLN A 286 4.61 29.95 -5.09
C GLN A 286 3.74 31.21 -4.88
N THR A 287 2.42 31.09 -5.00
CA THR A 287 1.48 32.18 -4.73
C THR A 287 1.52 32.62 -3.27
N LEU A 288 1.59 31.64 -2.35
CA LEU A 288 1.71 31.90 -0.91
C LEU A 288 3.03 32.56 -0.53
N GLU A 289 4.15 32.12 -1.14
CA GLU A 289 5.48 32.75 -0.95
C GLU A 289 5.48 34.21 -1.36
N THR A 290 4.83 34.52 -2.48
CA THR A 290 4.66 35.91 -2.94
C THR A 290 3.82 36.73 -1.96
N SER A 291 2.72 36.21 -1.49
CA SER A 291 1.84 36.86 -0.51
C SER A 291 2.56 37.10 0.83
N ARG A 292 3.33 36.09 1.29
CA ARG A 292 4.14 36.18 2.49
C ARG A 292 5.20 37.28 2.38
N TYR A 293 5.86 37.40 1.22
CA TYR A 293 6.85 38.45 0.96
C TYR A 293 6.25 39.83 1.04
N VAL A 294 5.06 40.07 0.49
CA VAL A 294 4.36 41.34 0.58
C VAL A 294 4.11 41.74 2.04
N ILE A 295 3.70 40.80 2.90
CA ILE A 295 3.49 41.04 4.32
C ILE A 295 4.84 41.34 5.04
N LEU A 296 5.90 40.63 4.71
CA LEU A 296 7.22 40.85 5.29
C LEU A 296 7.76 42.26 4.98
N SER A 297 7.53 42.76 3.78
CA SER A 297 8.05 44.06 3.32
C SER A 297 7.44 45.28 3.99
N GLN A 298 6.37 45.10 4.75
CA GLN A 298 5.74 46.21 5.52
C GLN A 298 6.57 46.55 6.77
N THR A 299 7.18 47.74 6.84
CA THR A 299 8.16 48.11 7.86
C THR A 299 7.66 49.09 8.94
N ASP A 300 6.70 49.92 8.66
CA ASP A 300 6.25 51.01 9.57
C ASP A 300 5.11 50.55 10.51
N MET A 301 5.44 49.68 11.47
CA MET A 301 4.45 49.06 12.38
C MET A 301 4.77 49.34 13.84
N VAL A 302 3.71 49.57 14.66
CA VAL A 302 3.80 49.61 16.13
C VAL A 302 3.82 48.20 16.73
N THR A 303 4.25 48.08 17.99
CA THR A 303 4.52 46.76 18.65
C THR A 303 3.38 45.76 18.54
N GLU A 304 2.13 46.19 18.71
CA GLU A 304 0.94 45.32 18.61
C GLU A 304 0.75 44.76 17.19
N GLN A 305 1.01 45.58 16.18
CA GLN A 305 0.96 45.16 14.78
C GLN A 305 2.09 44.21 14.42
N ILE A 306 3.28 44.39 14.98
CA ILE A 306 4.40 43.47 14.80
C ILE A 306 4.05 42.10 15.36
N LEU A 307 3.43 42.05 16.55
CA LEU A 307 2.97 40.79 17.13
C LEU A 307 1.89 40.09 16.27
N ALA A 308 0.92 40.85 15.76
CA ALA A 308 -0.11 40.33 14.88
C ALA A 308 0.48 39.85 13.53
N LYS A 309 1.35 40.65 12.92
CA LYS A 309 2.12 40.31 11.73
C LYS A 309 2.87 38.98 11.90
N ASN A 310 3.58 38.77 13.01
CA ASN A 310 4.33 37.56 13.29
C ASN A 310 3.42 36.33 13.38
N LYS A 311 2.20 36.45 13.93
CA LYS A 311 1.22 35.37 13.93
C LYS A 311 0.74 35.02 12.52
N VAL A 312 0.49 36.03 11.70
CA VAL A 312 0.09 35.87 10.29
C VAL A 312 1.21 35.12 9.53
N LEU A 313 2.47 35.57 9.68
CA LEU A 313 3.62 34.92 9.04
C LEU A 313 3.79 33.48 9.47
N LYS A 314 3.55 33.17 10.76
CA LYS A 314 3.56 31.79 11.24
C LYS A 314 2.49 30.93 10.54
N GLY A 315 1.29 31.46 10.30
CA GLY A 315 0.25 30.77 9.53
C GLY A 315 0.70 30.48 8.10
N TYR A 316 1.32 31.44 7.42
CA TYR A 316 1.91 31.21 6.09
C TYR A 316 3.02 30.17 6.12
N ASP A 317 3.93 30.22 7.11
CA ASP A 317 5.02 29.25 7.26
C ASP A 317 4.48 27.84 7.46
N SER A 318 3.42 27.67 8.26
CA SER A 318 2.77 26.38 8.50
C SER A 318 2.13 25.82 7.22
N LEU A 319 1.45 26.67 6.44
CA LEU A 319 0.83 26.26 5.18
C LEU A 319 1.87 25.93 4.11
N LEU A 320 2.94 26.71 4.00
CA LEU A 320 4.06 26.45 3.10
C LEU A 320 4.75 25.13 3.44
N ALA A 321 4.96 24.85 4.72
CA ALA A 321 5.54 23.58 5.17
C ALA A 321 4.62 22.38 4.82
N ALA A 322 3.30 22.54 4.96
CA ALA A 322 2.35 21.52 4.54
C ALA A 322 2.43 21.24 3.04
N TYR A 323 2.41 22.28 2.19
CA TYR A 323 2.55 22.09 0.76
C TYR A 323 3.90 21.43 0.37
N GLN A 324 5.01 21.84 0.99
CA GLN A 324 6.29 21.20 0.73
C GLN A 324 6.27 19.72 1.09
N TYR A 325 5.77 19.38 2.26
CA TYR A 325 5.62 17.98 2.69
C TYR A 325 4.84 17.15 1.67
N PHE A 326 3.71 17.66 1.14
CA PHE A 326 2.91 16.92 0.15
C PHE A 326 3.62 16.78 -1.19
N ILE A 327 4.32 17.84 -1.65
CA ILE A 327 5.12 17.78 -2.87
C ILE A 327 6.16 16.66 -2.77
N ASP A 328 6.86 16.57 -1.64
CA ASP A 328 7.88 15.56 -1.39
C ASP A 328 7.25 14.16 -1.28
N ARG A 329 6.15 14.04 -0.55
CA ARG A 329 5.42 12.78 -0.37
C ARG A 329 4.88 12.20 -1.70
N ILE A 330 4.33 13.07 -2.57
CA ILE A 330 3.89 12.65 -3.90
C ILE A 330 5.09 12.19 -4.75
N SER A 331 6.23 12.89 -4.65
CA SER A 331 7.46 12.47 -5.34
C SER A 331 7.90 11.08 -4.93
N ASP A 332 7.80 10.72 -3.64
CA ASP A 332 8.12 9.39 -3.14
C ASP A 332 7.19 8.33 -3.73
N VAL A 333 5.88 8.58 -3.73
CA VAL A 333 4.87 7.66 -4.30
C VAL A 333 5.09 7.42 -5.79
N VAL A 334 5.33 8.50 -6.55
CA VAL A 334 5.60 8.43 -8.00
C VAL A 334 6.96 7.77 -8.28
N GLY A 335 7.98 8.08 -7.48
CA GLY A 335 9.33 7.54 -7.60
C GLY A 335 9.41 6.04 -7.35
N LEU A 336 8.71 5.54 -6.34
CA LEU A 336 8.63 4.12 -6.02
C LEU A 336 8.00 3.32 -7.17
N ASN A 337 6.93 3.84 -7.79
CA ASN A 337 6.27 3.16 -8.91
C ASN A 337 7.08 3.21 -10.21
N ASN A 338 7.85 4.27 -10.47
CA ASN A 338 8.76 4.33 -11.62
C ASN A 338 9.93 3.34 -11.49
N THR A 339 10.37 3.02 -10.28
CA THR A 339 11.43 2.04 -10.03
C THR A 339 10.94 0.61 -10.29
N VAL A 340 9.68 0.31 -10.00
CA VAL A 340 9.05 -0.98 -10.30
C VAL A 340 8.87 -1.18 -11.80
N CYS A 341 8.48 -0.13 -12.54
CA CYS A 341 8.35 -0.19 -14.02
C CYS A 341 9.68 -0.29 -14.76
N SER A 342 10.80 0.17 -14.20
CA SER A 342 12.11 0.11 -14.84
C SER A 342 12.83 -1.24 -14.72
N PHE A 343 12.31 -2.19 -13.96
CA PHE A 343 12.80 -3.57 -13.88
C PHE A 343 12.05 -4.55 -14.80
N THR A 344 11.15 -4.04 -15.65
CA THR A 344 10.36 -4.85 -16.60
C THR A 344 10.79 -4.61 -18.06
N ILE A 345 12.09 -4.50 -18.32
CA ILE A 345 12.68 -4.55 -19.67
C ILE A 345 13.67 -5.71 -19.73
#